data_01be97eb129920a56991921bc0384dba
#
_entry.id   01be97eb129920a56991921bc0384dba
#
_cell.length_a   1.000
_cell.length_b   1.000
_cell.length_c   1.000
_cell.angle_alpha   90.00
_cell.angle_beta   90.00
_cell.angle_gamma   90.00
#
_symmetry.space_group_name_H-M   'P 1'
#
loop_
_entity.id
_entity.type
_entity.pdbx_description
1 polymer ?
#
loop_
_entity_poly.entity_id
_entity_poly.type
_entity_poly.pdbx_seq_one_letter_code
_entity_poly.pdbx_strand_id
1 'polypeptide(L)'
;MPIIRLSKVIRFFDFILSLVGLVVLAPIFIVLAIWIKIDSKGPVFYKQVRVGQNDIDFGLFKFRSMVVDADKKGLITVGGRDPRITRSGYFIRKYKLDELPQLINVLLGDMSLVGPRPEVRKYVELYTDEQQKVLSVKPGITDYASIEYMDENEILGKSNDPEKTYIE
;
A
#
# COMPACT_ATOMS: atom_id res chain seq x y z
N MET A 1 -28.05 10.52 -9.94
CA MET A 1 -28.55 9.18 -9.52
C MET A 1 -27.79 7.96 -10.05
N PRO A 2 -27.18 7.90 -11.25
CA PRO A 2 -26.42 6.72 -11.71
C PRO A 2 -25.14 6.44 -10.89
N ILE A 3 -24.42 7.47 -10.44
CA ILE A 3 -23.14 7.35 -9.73
C ILE A 3 -23.29 6.64 -8.37
N ILE A 4 -24.35 6.94 -7.61
CA ILE A 4 -24.61 6.30 -6.29
C ILE A 4 -24.90 4.80 -6.44
N ARG A 5 -25.54 4.42 -7.54
CA ARG A 5 -25.86 3.01 -7.84
C ARG A 5 -24.59 2.23 -8.20
N LEU A 6 -23.71 2.85 -8.98
CA LEU A 6 -22.44 2.26 -9.39
C LEU A 6 -21.50 2.06 -8.18
N SER A 7 -21.43 3.02 -7.26
CA SER A 7 -20.60 2.91 -6.06
C SER A 7 -21.03 1.75 -5.15
N LYS A 8 -22.34 1.49 -5.03
CA LYS A 8 -22.85 0.34 -4.25
C LYS A 8 -22.52 -1.00 -4.90
N VAL A 9 -22.58 -1.08 -6.24
CA VAL A 9 -22.23 -2.29 -6.98
C VAL A 9 -20.74 -2.58 -6.85
N ILE A 10 -19.88 -1.58 -7.03
CA ILE A 10 -18.43 -1.71 -6.82
C ILE A 10 -18.16 -2.20 -5.39
N ARG A 11 -18.77 -1.58 -4.39
CA ARG A 11 -18.58 -1.96 -2.99
C ARG A 11 -19.01 -3.40 -2.69
N PHE A 12 -20.07 -3.88 -3.32
CA PHE A 12 -20.51 -5.27 -3.19
C PHE A 12 -19.44 -6.24 -3.73
N PHE A 13 -18.89 -5.97 -4.92
CA PHE A 13 -17.82 -6.79 -5.49
C PHE A 13 -16.52 -6.68 -4.68
N ASP A 14 -16.14 -5.49 -4.24
CA ASP A 14 -15.00 -5.27 -3.36
C ASP A 14 -15.09 -6.16 -2.10
N PHE A 15 -16.25 -6.16 -1.45
CA PHE A 15 -16.49 -6.95 -0.25
C PHE A 15 -16.36 -8.46 -0.51
N ILE A 16 -17.06 -8.96 -1.54
CA ILE A 16 -17.06 -10.40 -1.86
C ILE A 16 -15.66 -10.86 -2.28
N LEU A 17 -15.03 -10.14 -3.22
CA LEU A 17 -13.73 -10.54 -3.75
C LEU A 17 -12.62 -10.42 -2.70
N SER A 18 -12.64 -9.40 -1.84
CA SER A 18 -11.67 -9.29 -0.75
C SER A 18 -11.86 -10.39 0.30
N LEU A 19 -13.09 -10.74 0.64
CA LEU A 19 -13.39 -11.83 1.57
C LEU A 19 -12.91 -13.17 1.01
N VAL A 20 -13.25 -13.48 -0.23
CA VAL A 20 -12.80 -14.70 -0.92
C VAL A 20 -11.27 -14.72 -1.02
N GLY A 21 -10.67 -13.59 -1.41
CA GLY A 21 -9.21 -13.44 -1.49
C GLY A 21 -8.53 -13.72 -0.15
N LEU A 22 -9.04 -13.17 0.96
CA LEU A 22 -8.50 -13.42 2.31
C LEU A 22 -8.60 -14.89 2.72
N VAL A 23 -9.73 -15.57 2.41
CA VAL A 23 -9.90 -17.00 2.70
C VAL A 23 -8.93 -17.85 1.87
N VAL A 24 -8.85 -17.62 0.57
CA VAL A 24 -7.97 -18.37 -0.34
C VAL A 24 -6.49 -18.14 -0.01
N LEU A 25 -6.10 -16.92 0.34
CA LEU A 25 -4.72 -16.55 0.67
C LEU A 25 -4.37 -16.85 2.15
N ALA A 26 -5.31 -17.29 2.99
CA ALA A 26 -5.05 -17.54 4.41
C ALA A 26 -3.84 -18.45 4.68
N PRO A 27 -3.59 -19.56 3.93
CA PRO A 27 -2.38 -20.37 4.13
C PRO A 27 -1.09 -19.55 3.88
N ILE A 28 -1.08 -18.71 2.85
CA ILE A 28 0.07 -17.84 2.53
C ILE A 28 0.29 -16.83 3.66
N PHE A 29 -0.79 -16.22 4.17
CA PHE A 29 -0.73 -15.29 5.30
C PHE A 29 -0.11 -15.96 6.53
N ILE A 30 -0.47 -17.20 6.85
CA ILE A 30 0.07 -17.94 7.99
C ILE A 30 1.57 -18.18 7.80
N VAL A 31 1.98 -18.67 6.63
CA VAL A 31 3.40 -18.94 6.32
C VAL A 31 4.23 -17.66 6.42
N LEU A 32 3.77 -16.56 5.81
CA LEU A 32 4.45 -15.27 5.89
C LEU A 32 4.49 -14.73 7.32
N ALA A 33 3.41 -14.86 8.08
CA ALA A 33 3.37 -14.41 9.48
C ALA A 33 4.39 -15.14 10.35
N ILE A 34 4.51 -16.46 10.20
CA ILE A 34 5.50 -17.28 10.90
C ILE A 34 6.91 -16.86 10.48
N TRP A 35 7.17 -16.72 9.18
CA TRP A 35 8.48 -16.32 8.66
C TRP A 35 8.91 -14.95 9.18
N ILE A 36 8.02 -13.94 9.14
CA ILE A 36 8.29 -12.59 9.66
C ILE A 36 8.62 -12.64 11.17
N LYS A 37 7.94 -13.49 11.93
CA LYS A 37 8.18 -13.62 13.38
C LYS A 37 9.51 -14.27 13.71
N ILE A 38 9.94 -15.25 12.92
CA ILE A 38 11.22 -15.93 13.09
C ILE A 38 12.38 -14.99 12.68
N ASP A 39 12.21 -14.25 11.58
CA ASP A 39 13.25 -13.40 11.00
C ASP A 39 13.55 -12.15 11.83
N SER A 40 12.54 -11.54 12.45
CA SER A 40 12.72 -10.29 13.18
C SER A 40 11.70 -10.08 14.31
N LYS A 41 12.14 -9.43 15.40
CA LYS A 41 11.27 -9.09 16.55
C LYS A 41 10.26 -8.00 16.16
N GLY A 42 9.01 -8.15 16.62
CA GLY A 42 7.94 -7.16 16.44
C GLY A 42 6.63 -7.74 15.89
N PRO A 43 5.64 -6.91 15.53
CA PRO A 43 4.34 -7.34 14.99
C PRO A 43 4.49 -7.93 13.58
N VAL A 44 3.55 -8.79 13.16
CA VAL A 44 3.47 -9.34 11.80
C VAL A 44 3.04 -8.26 10.81
N PHE A 45 2.03 -7.50 11.20
CA PHE A 45 1.48 -6.43 10.39
C PHE A 45 2.06 -5.09 10.79
N TYR A 46 2.26 -4.24 9.80
CA TYR A 46 2.55 -2.83 9.94
C TYR A 46 1.37 -2.02 9.41
N LYS A 47 0.99 -0.97 10.12
CA LYS A 47 -0.03 -0.02 9.69
C LYS A 47 0.64 1.29 9.33
N GLN A 48 0.56 1.67 8.06
CA GLN A 48 1.05 2.94 7.57
C GLN A 48 -0.11 3.92 7.43
N VAL A 49 0.01 5.10 8.04
CA VAL A 49 -1.00 6.15 7.86
C VAL A 49 -0.93 6.66 6.42
N ARG A 50 -2.07 6.66 5.74
CA ARG A 50 -2.25 7.13 4.37
C ARG A 50 -3.51 7.97 4.27
N VAL A 51 -3.55 8.88 3.29
CA VAL A 51 -4.73 9.69 2.99
C VAL A 51 -5.68 8.88 2.11
N GLY A 52 -6.94 8.83 2.52
CA GLY A 52 -8.01 8.14 1.84
C GLY A 52 -9.04 9.07 1.21
N GLN A 53 -10.23 8.53 0.95
CA GLN A 53 -11.34 9.28 0.38
C GLN A 53 -11.74 10.46 1.29
N ASN A 54 -12.09 11.60 0.67
CA ASN A 54 -12.49 12.84 1.33
C ASN A 54 -11.42 13.41 2.28
N ASP A 55 -10.15 13.17 1.97
CA ASP A 55 -9.00 13.65 2.74
C ASP A 55 -8.94 13.10 4.18
N ILE A 56 -9.51 11.91 4.41
CA ILE A 56 -9.54 11.25 5.73
C ILE A 56 -8.40 10.24 5.82
N ASP A 57 -7.57 10.38 6.84
CA ASP A 57 -6.48 9.44 7.11
C ASP A 57 -7.00 8.06 7.52
N PHE A 58 -6.36 7.00 7.03
CA PHE A 58 -6.63 5.62 7.43
C PHE A 58 -5.34 4.82 7.61
N GLY A 59 -5.42 3.69 8.28
CA GLY A 59 -4.29 2.79 8.49
C GLY A 59 -4.21 1.72 7.40
N LEU A 60 -3.26 1.87 6.47
CA LEU A 60 -2.97 0.91 5.41
C LEU A 60 -2.26 -0.32 5.99
N PHE A 61 -2.87 -1.50 5.90
CA PHE A 61 -2.29 -2.74 6.37
C PHE A 61 -1.23 -3.28 5.39
N LYS A 62 -0.05 -3.59 5.91
CA LYS A 62 1.00 -4.29 5.17
C LYS A 62 1.61 -5.41 6.03
N PHE A 63 2.19 -6.43 5.41
CA PHE A 63 3.14 -7.27 6.14
C PHE A 63 4.39 -6.45 6.48
N ARG A 64 4.90 -6.61 7.69
CA ARG A 64 6.14 -5.95 8.08
C ARG A 64 7.31 -6.53 7.29
N SER A 65 7.91 -5.70 6.47
CA SER A 65 9.08 -6.01 5.63
C SER A 65 10.36 -5.29 6.08
N MET A 66 10.25 -4.42 7.09
CA MET A 66 11.35 -3.64 7.65
C MET A 66 11.46 -3.84 9.17
N VAL A 67 12.60 -3.45 9.72
CA VAL A 67 12.79 -3.38 11.18
C VAL A 67 11.79 -2.41 11.81
N VAL A 68 11.51 -2.58 13.11
CA VAL A 68 10.63 -1.68 13.85
C VAL A 68 11.18 -0.25 13.80
N ASP A 69 10.28 0.73 13.68
CA ASP A 69 10.63 2.16 13.59
C ASP A 69 11.46 2.56 12.35
N ALA A 70 11.43 1.77 11.28
CA ALA A 70 12.13 2.08 10.04
C ALA A 70 11.66 3.39 9.38
N ASP A 71 10.39 3.73 9.54
CA ASP A 71 9.75 4.95 9.03
C ASP A 71 10.32 6.24 9.64
N LYS A 72 10.80 6.18 10.89
CA LYS A 72 11.50 7.31 11.54
C LYS A 72 12.80 7.71 10.85
N LYS A 73 13.37 6.80 10.02
CA LYS A 73 14.61 7.00 9.27
C LYS A 73 14.38 7.45 7.82
N GLY A 74 13.14 7.72 7.43
CA GLY A 74 12.73 8.19 6.11
C GLY A 74 11.57 7.39 5.52
N LEU A 75 10.74 8.07 4.71
CA LEU A 75 9.53 7.50 4.14
C LEU A 75 9.79 6.75 2.82
N ILE A 76 10.79 7.19 2.05
CA ILE A 76 11.13 6.60 0.76
C ILE A 76 12.14 5.47 0.95
N THR A 77 11.93 4.38 0.24
CA THR A 77 12.89 3.28 0.12
C THR A 77 13.65 3.44 -1.18
N VAL A 78 14.96 3.63 -1.11
CA VAL A 78 15.81 3.87 -2.27
C VAL A 78 16.57 2.59 -2.61
N GLY A 79 16.29 2.04 -3.78
CA GLY A 79 16.98 0.87 -4.31
C GLY A 79 16.72 -0.45 -3.56
N GLY A 80 17.25 -1.54 -4.10
CA GLY A 80 16.98 -2.88 -3.60
C GLY A 80 17.77 -3.31 -2.35
N ARG A 81 18.62 -2.46 -1.76
CA ARG A 81 19.50 -2.82 -0.62
C ARG A 81 19.39 -1.87 0.57
N ASP A 82 18.18 -1.36 0.83
CA ASP A 82 17.95 -0.53 2.01
C ASP A 82 18.21 -1.36 3.29
N PRO A 83 19.12 -0.93 4.19
CA PRO A 83 19.51 -1.68 5.39
C PRO A 83 18.37 -1.84 6.40
N ARG A 84 17.26 -1.13 6.24
CA ARG A 84 16.07 -1.26 7.06
C ARG A 84 15.25 -2.51 6.73
N ILE A 85 15.45 -3.09 5.54
CA ILE A 85 14.69 -4.25 5.07
C ILE A 85 15.21 -5.52 5.76
N THR A 86 14.27 -6.33 6.30
CA THR A 86 14.61 -7.64 6.90
C THR A 86 14.86 -8.70 5.82
N ARG A 87 15.41 -9.86 6.16
CA ARG A 87 15.66 -10.94 5.19
C ARG A 87 14.37 -11.43 4.55
N SER A 88 13.33 -11.71 5.36
CA SER A 88 11.99 -12.04 4.87
C SER A 88 11.38 -10.87 4.09
N GLY A 89 11.60 -9.64 4.57
CA GLY A 89 11.12 -8.42 3.95
C GLY A 89 11.63 -8.23 2.53
N TYR A 90 12.88 -8.62 2.27
CA TYR A 90 13.45 -8.55 0.93
C TYR A 90 12.65 -9.40 -0.08
N PHE A 91 12.36 -10.64 0.29
CA PHE A 91 11.54 -11.52 -0.52
C PHE A 91 10.10 -11.01 -0.68
N ILE A 92 9.48 -10.64 0.45
CA ILE A 92 8.09 -10.17 0.51
C ILE A 92 7.89 -8.95 -0.39
N ARG A 93 8.81 -7.97 -0.35
CA ARG A 93 8.77 -6.75 -1.18
C ARG A 93 9.04 -7.05 -2.66
N LYS A 94 10.00 -7.93 -2.96
CA LYS A 94 10.33 -8.32 -4.34
C LYS A 94 9.10 -8.86 -5.07
N TYR A 95 8.24 -9.62 -4.39
CA TYR A 95 7.03 -10.21 -4.96
C TYR A 95 5.75 -9.46 -4.60
N LYS A 96 5.86 -8.24 -4.05
CA LYS A 96 4.72 -7.39 -3.63
C LYS A 96 3.76 -8.08 -2.65
N LEU A 97 4.23 -9.12 -1.94
CA LEU A 97 3.41 -9.86 -0.97
C LEU A 97 3.11 -9.04 0.30
N ASP A 98 3.92 -8.02 0.57
CA ASP A 98 3.69 -7.09 1.68
C ASP A 98 2.38 -6.31 1.54
N GLU A 99 1.84 -6.19 0.36
CA GLU A 99 0.61 -5.45 0.09
C GLU A 99 -0.67 -6.31 0.18
N LEU A 100 -0.54 -7.65 0.24
CA LEU A 100 -1.71 -8.55 0.36
C LEU A 100 -2.66 -8.20 1.54
N PRO A 101 -2.18 -7.74 2.72
CA PRO A 101 -3.07 -7.33 3.81
C PRO A 101 -3.97 -6.13 3.51
N GLN A 102 -3.73 -5.39 2.42
CA GLN A 102 -4.64 -4.33 1.98
C GLN A 102 -6.04 -4.85 1.62
N LEU A 103 -6.18 -6.16 1.33
CA LEU A 103 -7.49 -6.80 1.22
C LEU A 103 -8.34 -6.61 2.49
N ILE A 104 -7.73 -6.48 3.66
CA ILE A 104 -8.42 -6.14 4.91
C ILE A 104 -8.98 -4.72 4.83
N ASN A 105 -8.23 -3.75 4.31
CA ASN A 105 -8.74 -2.39 4.11
C ASN A 105 -9.90 -2.33 3.11
N VAL A 106 -9.84 -3.15 2.05
CA VAL A 106 -10.96 -3.27 1.11
C VAL A 106 -12.18 -3.85 1.80
N LEU A 107 -12.01 -4.92 2.58
CA LEU A 107 -13.10 -5.56 3.33
C LEU A 107 -13.75 -4.58 4.34
N LEU A 108 -12.94 -3.80 5.05
CA LEU A 108 -13.42 -2.79 6.00
C LEU A 108 -14.07 -1.59 5.29
N GLY A 109 -13.69 -1.30 4.06
CA GLY A 109 -14.26 -0.22 3.24
C GLY A 109 -13.43 1.06 3.20
N ASP A 110 -12.21 1.03 3.72
CA ASP A 110 -11.26 2.13 3.59
C ASP A 110 -10.77 2.26 2.15
N MET A 111 -10.67 1.12 1.44
CA MET A 111 -10.16 1.00 0.08
C MET A 111 -11.14 0.28 -0.86
N SER A 112 -10.85 0.32 -2.15
CA SER A 112 -11.41 -0.49 -3.23
C SER A 112 -10.31 -1.40 -3.81
N LEU A 113 -10.69 -2.42 -4.58
CA LEU A 113 -9.69 -3.23 -5.31
C LEU A 113 -8.99 -2.39 -6.37
N VAL A 114 -9.74 -1.54 -7.06
CA VAL A 114 -9.25 -0.64 -8.11
C VAL A 114 -9.52 0.80 -7.72
N GLY A 115 -8.50 1.64 -7.77
CA GLY A 115 -8.57 3.06 -7.43
C GLY A 115 -7.19 3.67 -7.31
N PRO A 116 -7.09 5.00 -7.17
CA PRO A 116 -5.81 5.68 -7.07
C PRO A 116 -5.01 5.18 -5.85
N ARG A 117 -3.68 5.09 -6.00
CA ARG A 117 -2.78 4.69 -4.92
C ARG A 117 -2.85 5.69 -3.75
N PRO A 118 -3.08 5.24 -2.51
CA PRO A 118 -3.12 6.15 -1.36
C PRO A 118 -1.73 6.68 -1.02
N GLU A 119 -1.62 8.00 -0.86
CA GLU A 119 -0.37 8.67 -0.53
C GLU A 119 -0.26 9.03 0.96
N VAL A 120 0.98 9.30 1.42
CA VAL A 120 1.23 9.86 2.75
C VAL A 120 0.87 11.34 2.78
N ARG A 121 0.40 11.85 3.92
CA ARG A 121 -0.04 13.23 4.13
C ARG A 121 0.98 14.25 3.59
N LYS A 122 2.27 14.04 3.84
CA LYS A 122 3.37 14.90 3.38
C LYS A 122 3.31 15.21 1.87
N TYR A 123 2.96 14.22 1.02
CA TYR A 123 2.91 14.42 -0.42
C TYR A 123 1.54 14.91 -0.89
N VAL A 124 0.45 14.52 -0.20
CA VAL A 124 -0.89 15.06 -0.50
C VAL A 124 -0.96 16.56 -0.28
N GLU A 125 -0.24 17.10 0.71
CA GLU A 125 -0.14 18.55 0.95
C GLU A 125 0.52 19.33 -0.20
N LEU A 126 1.22 18.64 -1.11
CA LEU A 126 1.82 19.23 -2.30
C LEU A 126 0.91 19.15 -3.53
N TYR A 127 -0.27 18.51 -3.42
CA TYR A 127 -1.17 18.35 -4.54
C TYR A 127 -1.75 19.67 -5.02
N THR A 128 -1.78 19.83 -6.33
CA THR A 128 -2.54 20.90 -6.99
C THR A 128 -4.04 20.65 -6.86
N ASP A 129 -4.87 21.68 -7.10
CA ASP A 129 -6.35 21.55 -7.09
C ASP A 129 -6.85 20.44 -8.04
N GLU A 130 -6.15 20.20 -9.14
CA GLU A 130 -6.44 19.13 -10.09
C GLU A 130 -6.15 17.76 -9.47
N GLN A 131 -4.99 17.59 -8.85
CA GLN A 131 -4.59 16.35 -8.20
C GLN A 131 -5.45 16.04 -6.98
N GLN A 132 -5.92 17.03 -6.23
CA GLN A 132 -6.81 16.82 -5.08
C GLN A 132 -8.12 16.13 -5.46
N LYS A 133 -8.57 16.22 -6.72
CA LYS A 133 -9.78 15.51 -7.19
C LYS A 133 -9.68 13.99 -7.03
N VAL A 134 -8.47 13.44 -7.00
CA VAL A 134 -8.25 12.00 -6.78
C VAL A 134 -8.77 11.55 -5.41
N LEU A 135 -8.79 12.44 -4.43
CA LEU A 135 -9.30 12.15 -3.07
C LEU A 135 -10.84 12.07 -3.01
N SER A 136 -11.55 12.39 -4.09
CA SER A 136 -13.02 12.23 -4.14
C SER A 136 -13.48 10.78 -4.23
N VAL A 137 -12.59 9.86 -4.61
CA VAL A 137 -12.85 8.43 -4.73
C VAL A 137 -12.06 7.62 -3.70
N LYS A 138 -12.46 6.35 -3.48
CA LYS A 138 -11.70 5.45 -2.61
C LYS A 138 -10.36 5.10 -3.25
N PRO A 139 -9.28 5.09 -2.46
CA PRO A 139 -8.00 4.57 -2.93
C PRO A 139 -8.10 3.09 -3.25
N GLY A 140 -7.25 2.60 -4.15
CA GLY A 140 -7.22 1.21 -4.61
C GLY A 140 -5.95 0.47 -4.21
N ILE A 141 -6.01 -0.87 -4.32
CA ILE A 141 -4.83 -1.73 -4.25
C ILE A 141 -4.03 -1.61 -5.55
N THR A 142 -4.73 -1.47 -6.67
CA THR A 142 -4.14 -1.34 -8.00
C THR A 142 -4.78 -0.20 -8.79
N ASP A 143 -3.98 0.42 -9.66
CA ASP A 143 -4.37 1.43 -10.63
C ASP A 143 -3.46 1.36 -11.86
N TYR A 144 -3.71 2.23 -12.85
CA TYR A 144 -2.88 2.30 -14.06
C TYR A 144 -1.45 2.74 -13.75
N ALA A 145 -1.25 3.70 -12.84
CA ALA A 145 0.08 4.17 -12.46
C ALA A 145 0.90 3.06 -11.80
N SER A 146 0.29 2.25 -10.93
CA SER A 146 0.95 1.09 -10.30
C SER A 146 1.40 0.03 -11.33
N ILE A 147 0.74 -0.06 -12.48
CA ILE A 147 1.13 -0.96 -13.58
C ILE A 147 2.25 -0.33 -14.40
N GLU A 148 2.15 0.95 -14.72
CA GLU A 148 3.11 1.68 -15.54
C GLU A 148 4.46 1.87 -14.83
N TYR A 149 4.44 2.14 -13.52
CA TYR A 149 5.63 2.36 -12.69
C TYR A 149 5.98 1.16 -11.81
N MET A 150 5.87 -0.07 -12.35
CA MET A 150 6.27 -1.28 -11.60
C MET A 150 7.72 -1.24 -11.11
N ASP A 151 8.59 -0.54 -11.83
CA ASP A 151 10.02 -0.41 -11.57
C ASP A 151 10.38 0.86 -10.78
N GLU A 152 9.42 1.50 -10.09
CA GLU A 152 9.60 2.72 -9.30
C GLU A 152 10.86 2.68 -8.42
N ASN A 153 11.08 1.57 -7.71
CA ASN A 153 12.25 1.40 -6.85
C ASN A 153 13.59 1.42 -7.62
N GLU A 154 13.61 0.94 -8.87
CA GLU A 154 14.81 0.98 -9.71
C GLU A 154 15.06 2.40 -10.24
N ILE A 155 13.99 3.11 -10.62
CA ILE A 155 14.04 4.49 -11.07
C ILE A 155 14.60 5.37 -9.95
N LEU A 156 14.03 5.28 -8.75
CA LEU A 156 14.48 6.02 -7.58
C LEU A 156 15.91 5.67 -7.17
N GLY A 157 16.29 4.39 -7.32
CA GLY A 157 17.65 3.92 -7.00
C GLY A 157 18.74 4.46 -7.94
N LYS A 158 18.39 4.93 -9.13
CA LYS A 158 19.29 5.55 -10.12
C LYS A 158 19.33 7.08 -10.00
N SER A 159 18.41 7.67 -9.24
CA SER A 159 18.31 9.12 -9.08
C SER A 159 19.34 9.67 -8.09
N ASN A 160 19.88 10.86 -8.38
CA ASN A 160 20.72 11.63 -7.46
C ASN A 160 19.91 12.28 -6.33
N ASP A 161 18.62 12.51 -6.55
CA ASP A 161 17.66 13.05 -5.56
C ASP A 161 16.35 12.26 -5.67
N PRO A 162 16.25 11.11 -4.96
CA PRO A 162 15.09 10.25 -5.03
C PRO A 162 13.78 10.92 -4.59
N GLU A 163 13.85 11.86 -3.65
CA GLU A 163 12.65 12.55 -3.17
C GLU A 163 12.09 13.51 -4.23
N LYS A 164 12.95 14.24 -4.90
CA LYS A 164 12.56 15.12 -6.01
C LYS A 164 11.99 14.30 -7.17
N THR A 165 12.66 13.22 -7.55
CA THR A 165 12.21 12.32 -8.62
C THR A 165 10.87 11.64 -8.31
N TYR A 166 10.57 11.41 -7.03
CA TYR A 166 9.27 10.85 -6.61
C TYR A 166 8.12 11.87 -6.74
N ILE A 167 8.40 13.14 -6.56
CA ILE A 167 7.41 14.24 -6.62
C ILE A 167 7.12 14.68 -8.05
N GLU A 168 8.12 14.64 -8.95
CA GLU A 168 8.00 14.98 -10.38
C GLU A 168 7.27 13.90 -11.18
#